data_02afcc069177f187f60a9783169cc04d
#
_entry.id   02afcc069177f187f60a9783169cc04d
#
_cell.length_a   1.000
_cell.length_b   1.000
_cell.length_c   1.000
_cell.angle_alpha   90.00
_cell.angle_beta   90.00
_cell.angle_gamma   90.00
#
_symmetry.space_group_name_H-M   'P 1'
#
loop_
_entity.id
_entity.type
_entity.pdbx_description
1 polymer ?
#
loop_
_entity_poly.entity_id
_entity_poly.type
_entity_poly.pdbx_seq_one_letter_code
_entity_poly.pdbx_strand_id
1 'polypeptide(L)'
;MKKNILLLVLVLILSIGIVGCTSEVKKETSSQPLKTLTIGVMPDLDSLPFIIAEHNGYFKEEGIQVKIEHFKSASDRDTALQAGKIHGAISDMLSVVFFNDNKFEVKITSKTEGSFKLISGKDSNISKIEQSVGKTIGISKNTIIEYLTDRIVESSKIDVNLVKKVAIPKIPTRLEMLNNGKIDMATLPEPLASTAISAGGKVLSSSDKLGINPGVMIFTKDAVESKSEEIKSLYRAYNKAIKFLKEEKPESYIDFVIKEAGFPESVRNTLTVPNYSDASMPTEKELTEVLNWLKTKKLTTNNYILKDISNSSFIK
;
A
#
# COMPACT_ATOMS: atom_id res chain seq x y z
N MET A 1 -23.90 -51.98 72.09
CA MET A 1 -23.58 -50.51 72.03
C MET A 1 -22.51 -50.13 70.95
N LYS A 2 -21.54 -50.96 70.63
CA LYS A 2 -20.51 -50.59 69.61
C LYS A 2 -21.00 -50.61 68.17
N LYS A 3 -22.02 -51.41 67.78
CA LYS A 3 -22.56 -51.48 66.39
C LYS A 3 -23.33 -50.21 65.95
N ASN A 4 -24.00 -49.55 66.89
CA ASN A 4 -24.87 -48.42 66.61
C ASN A 4 -24.05 -47.13 66.44
N ILE A 5 -22.89 -47.06 67.08
CA ILE A 5 -21.96 -45.88 66.90
C ILE A 5 -21.30 -45.89 65.54
N LEU A 6 -20.99 -47.08 64.97
CA LEU A 6 -20.42 -47.19 63.66
C LEU A 6 -21.39 -46.77 62.56
N LEU A 7 -22.71 -47.05 62.77
CA LEU A 7 -23.74 -46.64 61.79
C LEU A 7 -23.99 -45.11 61.80
N LEU A 8 -23.86 -44.50 62.98
CA LEU A 8 -24.06 -43.05 63.11
C LEU A 8 -22.87 -42.24 62.51
N VAL A 9 -21.68 -42.76 62.60
CA VAL A 9 -20.50 -42.16 62.00
C VAL A 9 -20.53 -42.29 60.46
N LEU A 10 -21.10 -43.39 59.94
CA LEU A 10 -21.21 -43.60 58.46
C LEU A 10 -22.28 -42.69 57.85
N VAL A 11 -23.35 -42.36 58.59
CA VAL A 11 -24.41 -41.42 58.12
C VAL A 11 -23.95 -39.96 58.20
N LEU A 12 -23.05 -39.63 59.14
CA LEU A 12 -22.51 -38.27 59.25
C LEU A 12 -21.46 -37.96 58.19
N ILE A 13 -20.81 -38.95 57.60
CA ILE A 13 -19.79 -38.78 56.49
C ILE A 13 -20.50 -38.64 55.15
N LEU A 14 -21.77 -39.06 54.99
CA LEU A 14 -22.51 -38.96 53.73
C LEU A 14 -23.23 -37.62 53.53
N SER A 15 -23.27 -36.75 54.57
CA SER A 15 -24.01 -35.47 54.53
C SER A 15 -23.10 -34.24 54.28
N ILE A 16 -21.77 -34.42 54.04
CA ILE A 16 -20.82 -33.31 53.75
C ILE A 16 -20.44 -33.24 52.28
N GLY A 17 -21.09 -33.99 51.41
CA GLY A 17 -20.74 -34.15 50.00
C GLY A 17 -21.47 -33.28 48.97
N ILE A 18 -22.29 -32.24 49.40
CA ILE A 18 -23.00 -31.37 48.43
C ILE A 18 -22.81 -29.89 48.84
N VAL A 19 -21.59 -29.44 48.92
CA VAL A 19 -21.31 -28.02 48.69
C VAL A 19 -20.82 -27.93 47.26
N GLY A 20 -21.71 -27.67 46.34
CA GLY A 20 -21.41 -27.41 44.95
C GLY A 20 -20.54 -26.15 44.86
N CYS A 21 -19.25 -26.34 44.63
CA CYS A 21 -18.46 -25.32 44.02
C CYS A 21 -19.03 -25.08 42.61
N THR A 22 -19.86 -24.07 42.46
CA THR A 22 -20.04 -23.40 41.18
C THR A 22 -18.68 -22.78 40.81
N SER A 23 -17.82 -23.60 40.25
CA SER A 23 -16.69 -23.08 39.50
C SER A 23 -17.30 -22.33 38.33
N GLU A 24 -17.34 -21.00 38.41
CA GLU A 24 -17.37 -20.19 37.19
C GLU A 24 -16.24 -20.71 36.32
N VAL A 25 -16.60 -21.48 35.30
CA VAL A 25 -15.74 -21.79 34.18
C VAL A 25 -15.52 -20.42 33.52
N LYS A 26 -14.53 -19.68 34.02
CA LYS A 26 -13.88 -18.68 33.16
C LYS A 26 -13.54 -19.43 31.89
N LYS A 27 -14.31 -19.18 30.83
CA LYS A 27 -13.91 -19.47 29.49
C LYS A 27 -12.58 -18.73 29.31
N GLU A 28 -11.47 -19.39 29.58
CA GLU A 28 -10.21 -19.01 29.00
C GLU A 28 -10.44 -19.09 27.49
N THR A 29 -10.71 -17.95 26.92
CA THR A 29 -10.62 -17.77 25.49
C THR A 29 -9.16 -18.03 25.19
N SER A 30 -8.81 -19.27 24.86
CA SER A 30 -7.53 -19.59 24.28
C SER A 30 -7.48 -18.79 22.99
N SER A 31 -6.94 -17.58 23.05
CA SER A 31 -6.65 -16.79 21.87
C SER A 31 -5.55 -17.52 21.13
N GLN A 32 -5.95 -18.33 20.15
CA GLN A 32 -4.97 -18.81 19.18
C GLN A 32 -4.23 -17.58 18.66
N PRO A 33 -2.89 -17.66 18.51
CA PRO A 33 -2.14 -16.55 17.99
C PRO A 33 -2.71 -16.15 16.63
N LEU A 34 -2.95 -14.85 16.44
CA LEU A 34 -3.48 -14.32 15.19
C LEU A 34 -2.53 -14.68 14.06
N LYS A 35 -3.09 -15.12 12.95
CA LYS A 35 -2.31 -15.41 11.76
C LYS A 35 -1.71 -14.12 11.20
N THR A 36 -0.41 -14.11 10.95
CA THR A 36 0.33 -12.92 10.53
C THR A 36 0.45 -12.83 9.03
N LEU A 37 0.12 -11.65 8.50
CA LEU A 37 0.35 -11.23 7.12
C LEU A 37 1.32 -10.03 7.12
N THR A 38 2.42 -10.10 6.37
CA THR A 38 3.37 -8.99 6.26
C THR A 38 3.24 -8.34 4.90
N ILE A 39 3.02 -7.02 4.86
CA ILE A 39 2.90 -6.25 3.62
C ILE A 39 3.90 -5.10 3.57
N GLY A 40 4.38 -4.80 2.37
CA GLY A 40 5.26 -3.65 2.11
C GLY A 40 4.47 -2.45 1.59
N VAL A 41 4.74 -1.27 2.17
CA VAL A 41 4.10 -0.01 1.78
C VAL A 41 5.14 1.05 1.41
N MET A 42 4.70 2.10 0.73
CA MET A 42 5.51 3.25 0.35
C MET A 42 5.01 4.50 1.10
N PRO A 43 5.80 5.60 1.17
CA PRO A 43 5.34 6.85 1.78
C PRO A 43 4.44 7.63 0.80
N ASP A 44 3.28 7.06 0.50
CA ASP A 44 2.30 7.55 -0.47
C ASP A 44 0.86 7.33 0.00
N LEU A 45 -0.09 7.92 -0.72
CA LEU A 45 -1.51 7.81 -0.38
C LEU A 45 -2.12 6.44 -0.72
N ASP A 46 -1.48 5.64 -1.58
CA ASP A 46 -1.90 4.25 -1.82
C ASP A 46 -1.87 3.43 -0.53
N SER A 47 -0.96 3.78 0.38
CA SER A 47 -0.74 3.09 1.65
C SER A 47 -1.71 3.50 2.76
N LEU A 48 -2.33 4.67 2.65
CA LEU A 48 -3.11 5.26 3.73
C LEU A 48 -4.25 4.37 4.25
N PRO A 49 -5.07 3.70 3.42
CA PRO A 49 -6.14 2.84 3.93
C PRO A 49 -5.64 1.68 4.79
N PHE A 50 -4.47 1.11 4.48
CA PHE A 50 -3.88 0.03 5.26
C PHE A 50 -3.34 0.53 6.61
N ILE A 51 -2.76 1.73 6.63
CA ILE A 51 -2.28 2.39 7.85
C ILE A 51 -3.45 2.75 8.77
N ILE A 52 -4.54 3.26 8.21
CA ILE A 52 -5.81 3.49 8.94
C ILE A 52 -6.36 2.17 9.52
N ALA A 53 -6.35 1.08 8.74
CA ALA A 53 -6.86 -0.21 9.18
C ALA A 53 -6.02 -0.76 10.36
N GLU A 54 -4.70 -0.57 10.34
CA GLU A 54 -3.82 -0.96 11.45
C GLU A 54 -4.10 -0.11 12.69
N HIS A 55 -4.09 1.22 12.55
CA HIS A 55 -4.27 2.15 13.66
C HIS A 55 -5.63 1.97 14.37
N ASN A 56 -6.70 1.84 13.60
CA ASN A 56 -8.06 1.67 14.13
C ASN A 56 -8.33 0.23 14.62
N GLY A 57 -7.38 -0.68 14.49
CA GLY A 57 -7.52 -2.07 14.94
C GLY A 57 -8.40 -2.94 14.04
N TYR A 58 -8.74 -2.52 12.83
CA TYR A 58 -9.63 -3.26 11.92
C TYR A 58 -9.05 -4.61 11.51
N PHE A 59 -7.72 -4.75 11.40
CA PHE A 59 -7.09 -6.05 11.15
C PHE A 59 -7.35 -7.04 12.28
N LYS A 60 -7.23 -6.57 13.53
CA LYS A 60 -7.50 -7.38 14.72
C LYS A 60 -8.98 -7.78 14.83
N GLU A 61 -9.90 -6.88 14.48
CA GLU A 61 -11.33 -7.18 14.41
C GLU A 61 -11.63 -8.28 13.39
N GLU A 62 -10.89 -8.30 12.26
CA GLU A 62 -11.01 -9.33 11.23
C GLU A 62 -10.20 -10.61 11.54
N GLY A 63 -9.64 -10.71 12.75
CA GLY A 63 -8.97 -11.92 13.24
C GLY A 63 -7.58 -12.16 12.69
N ILE A 64 -6.91 -11.13 12.17
CA ILE A 64 -5.53 -11.20 11.65
C ILE A 64 -4.62 -10.18 12.32
N GLN A 65 -3.32 -10.47 12.26
CA GLN A 65 -2.26 -9.51 12.53
C GLN A 65 -1.60 -9.12 11.20
N VAL A 66 -1.60 -7.84 10.86
CA VAL A 66 -0.87 -7.33 9.70
C VAL A 66 0.38 -6.61 10.20
N LYS A 67 1.53 -6.98 9.65
CA LYS A 67 2.78 -6.26 9.86
C LYS A 67 3.03 -5.39 8.63
N ILE A 68 3.08 -4.07 8.82
CA ILE A 68 3.36 -3.11 7.76
C ILE A 68 4.84 -2.76 7.77
N GLU A 69 5.53 -3.04 6.67
CA GLU A 69 6.95 -2.70 6.45
C GLU A 69 7.06 -1.49 5.51
N HIS A 70 7.75 -0.44 5.95
CA HIS A 70 7.87 0.81 5.20
C HIS A 70 9.13 0.84 4.35
N PHE A 71 8.98 1.12 3.06
CA PHE A 71 10.08 1.23 2.08
C PHE A 71 10.17 2.65 1.53
N LYS A 72 11.36 3.08 1.14
CA LYS A 72 11.62 4.41 0.56
C LYS A 72 11.82 4.37 -0.95
N SER A 73 11.92 3.17 -1.52
CA SER A 73 12.04 2.95 -2.97
C SER A 73 11.35 1.65 -3.39
N ALA A 74 10.85 1.61 -4.63
CA ALA A 74 10.28 0.39 -5.22
C ALA A 74 11.30 -0.76 -5.25
N SER A 75 12.57 -0.46 -5.53
CA SER A 75 13.64 -1.47 -5.58
C SER A 75 13.84 -2.18 -4.23
N ASP A 76 13.83 -1.43 -3.11
CA ASP A 76 14.00 -2.01 -1.78
C ASP A 76 12.79 -2.89 -1.40
N ARG A 77 11.56 -2.41 -1.70
CA ARG A 77 10.31 -3.15 -1.53
C ARG A 77 10.31 -4.45 -2.32
N ASP A 78 10.65 -4.39 -3.60
CA ASP A 78 10.64 -5.54 -4.50
C ASP A 78 11.70 -6.57 -4.11
N THR A 79 12.87 -6.11 -3.66
CA THR A 79 13.90 -6.98 -3.08
C THR A 79 13.41 -7.70 -1.82
N ALA A 80 12.69 -7.00 -0.93
CA ALA A 80 12.13 -7.61 0.27
C ALA A 80 11.05 -8.65 -0.07
N LEU A 81 10.23 -8.41 -1.11
CA LEU A 81 9.22 -9.35 -1.59
C LEU A 81 9.88 -10.61 -2.15
N GLN A 82 10.90 -10.47 -3.01
CA GLN A 82 11.65 -11.59 -3.57
C GLN A 82 12.40 -12.39 -2.50
N ALA A 83 12.88 -11.72 -1.46
CA ALA A 83 13.55 -12.38 -0.33
C ALA A 83 12.58 -13.05 0.66
N GLY A 84 11.26 -13.02 0.41
CA GLY A 84 10.25 -13.61 1.30
C GLY A 84 10.09 -12.88 2.64
N LYS A 85 10.61 -11.65 2.77
CA LYS A 85 10.47 -10.84 3.99
C LYS A 85 9.07 -10.26 4.15
N ILE A 86 8.37 -10.06 3.04
CA ILE A 86 6.99 -9.62 2.97
C ILE A 86 6.19 -10.58 2.08
N HIS A 87 4.91 -10.76 2.37
CA HIS A 87 4.00 -11.66 1.63
C HIS A 87 3.34 -10.97 0.44
N GLY A 88 3.17 -9.67 0.55
CA GLY A 88 2.58 -8.83 -0.48
C GLY A 88 3.04 -7.39 -0.34
N ALA A 89 2.67 -6.54 -1.29
CA ALA A 89 3.08 -5.14 -1.30
C ALA A 89 2.11 -4.26 -2.09
N ILE A 90 2.03 -2.99 -1.69
CA ILE A 90 1.54 -1.93 -2.57
C ILE A 90 2.61 -1.70 -3.64
N SER A 91 2.22 -1.90 -4.89
CA SER A 91 3.10 -1.96 -6.04
C SER A 91 2.44 -1.35 -7.28
N ASP A 92 2.86 -1.75 -8.44
CA ASP A 92 2.33 -1.30 -9.72
C ASP A 92 2.36 -2.42 -10.78
N MET A 93 1.59 -2.26 -11.85
CA MET A 93 1.50 -3.27 -12.92
C MET A 93 2.82 -3.50 -13.64
N LEU A 94 3.75 -2.54 -13.65
CA LEU A 94 5.07 -2.71 -14.26
C LEU A 94 5.88 -3.73 -13.46
N SER A 95 5.92 -3.58 -12.13
CA SER A 95 6.57 -4.54 -11.23
C SER A 95 5.98 -5.93 -11.36
N VAL A 96 4.64 -6.05 -11.50
CA VAL A 96 3.97 -7.34 -11.75
C VAL A 96 4.48 -8.00 -13.01
N VAL A 97 4.61 -7.26 -14.11
CA VAL A 97 5.16 -7.78 -15.36
C VAL A 97 6.60 -8.24 -15.17
N PHE A 98 7.45 -7.42 -14.54
CA PHE A 98 8.86 -7.78 -14.29
C PHE A 98 9.02 -9.02 -13.41
N PHE A 99 8.23 -9.15 -12.34
CA PHE A 99 8.25 -10.34 -11.50
C PHE A 99 7.89 -11.59 -12.28
N ASN A 100 6.77 -11.57 -13.02
CA ASN A 100 6.32 -12.73 -13.77
C ASN A 100 7.23 -13.05 -14.97
N ASP A 101 7.83 -12.05 -15.64
CA ASP A 101 8.85 -12.25 -16.67
C ASP A 101 10.08 -13.00 -16.13
N ASN A 102 10.45 -12.73 -14.88
CA ASN A 102 11.55 -13.38 -14.18
C ASN A 102 11.14 -14.65 -13.42
N LYS A 103 9.95 -15.19 -13.68
CA LYS A 103 9.40 -16.42 -13.07
C LYS A 103 9.22 -16.34 -11.56
N PHE A 104 9.18 -15.15 -11.01
CA PHE A 104 8.75 -14.90 -9.64
C PHE A 104 7.26 -14.54 -9.66
N GLU A 105 6.41 -15.57 -9.48
CA GLU A 105 4.98 -15.39 -9.67
C GLU A 105 4.36 -14.54 -8.56
N VAL A 106 3.75 -13.43 -8.97
CA VAL A 106 2.90 -12.58 -8.13
C VAL A 106 1.52 -12.42 -8.76
N LYS A 107 0.52 -12.13 -7.94
CA LYS A 107 -0.86 -11.87 -8.38
C LYS A 107 -1.33 -10.51 -7.92
N ILE A 108 -1.93 -9.76 -8.82
CA ILE A 108 -2.72 -8.56 -8.50
C ILE A 108 -3.97 -9.01 -7.76
N THR A 109 -4.25 -8.43 -6.61
CA THR A 109 -5.44 -8.75 -5.81
C THR A 109 -6.41 -7.57 -5.67
N SER A 110 -5.94 -6.34 -5.91
CA SER A 110 -6.77 -5.14 -6.13
C SER A 110 -5.97 -4.06 -6.83
N LYS A 111 -6.64 -3.04 -7.36
CA LYS A 111 -6.01 -1.75 -7.64
C LYS A 111 -5.82 -0.97 -6.34
N THR A 112 -4.96 0.06 -6.38
CA THR A 112 -4.80 1.06 -5.33
C THR A 112 -5.11 2.46 -5.87
N GLU A 113 -5.25 3.46 -5.01
CA GLU A 113 -5.65 4.82 -5.40
C GLU A 113 -4.60 5.82 -4.92
N GLY A 114 -3.57 5.99 -5.73
CA GLY A 114 -2.51 6.97 -5.52
C GLY A 114 -2.65 8.18 -6.43
N SER A 115 -1.96 9.25 -6.07
CA SER A 115 -1.86 10.48 -6.86
C SER A 115 -0.39 10.85 -7.04
N PHE A 116 0.00 11.12 -8.28
CA PHE A 116 1.37 11.44 -8.66
C PHE A 116 1.41 12.73 -9.46
N LYS A 117 2.35 13.61 -9.14
CA LYS A 117 2.46 14.92 -9.79
C LYS A 117 3.85 15.13 -10.37
N LEU A 118 3.91 15.68 -11.59
CA LEU A 118 5.12 16.26 -12.15
C LEU A 118 5.24 17.70 -11.66
N ILE A 119 6.28 17.99 -10.90
CA ILE A 119 6.50 19.26 -10.22
C ILE A 119 7.82 19.88 -10.66
N SER A 120 7.81 21.17 -10.95
CA SER A 120 9.03 21.94 -11.15
C SER A 120 9.55 22.51 -9.83
N GLY A 121 10.86 22.55 -9.65
CA GLY A 121 11.49 23.20 -8.50
C GLY A 121 11.24 24.71 -8.51
N LYS A 122 11.25 25.34 -7.33
CA LYS A 122 10.97 26.78 -7.14
C LYS A 122 11.88 27.68 -8.00
N ASP A 123 13.15 27.28 -8.17
CA ASP A 123 14.19 28.07 -8.85
C ASP A 123 14.38 27.67 -10.32
N SER A 124 13.57 26.73 -10.83
CA SER A 124 13.74 26.18 -12.19
C SER A 124 13.25 27.11 -13.30
N ASN A 125 12.44 28.11 -12.97
CA ASN A 125 11.74 28.98 -13.93
C ASN A 125 10.81 28.22 -14.91
N ILE A 126 10.39 26.99 -14.56
CA ILE A 126 9.50 26.15 -15.36
C ILE A 126 8.07 26.28 -14.79
N SER A 127 7.13 26.66 -15.63
CA SER A 127 5.72 26.81 -15.28
C SER A 127 4.76 26.04 -16.19
N LYS A 128 5.31 25.45 -17.28
CA LYS A 128 4.53 24.67 -18.25
C LYS A 128 5.38 23.48 -18.70
N ILE A 129 4.73 22.38 -19.10
CA ILE A 129 5.40 21.14 -19.52
C ILE A 129 6.27 21.37 -20.76
N GLU A 130 5.87 22.26 -21.65
CA GLU A 130 6.61 22.57 -22.88
C GLU A 130 8.03 23.08 -22.61
N GLN A 131 8.27 23.63 -21.42
CA GLN A 131 9.59 24.10 -20.98
C GLN A 131 10.48 22.98 -20.45
N SER A 132 10.01 21.75 -20.43
CA SER A 132 10.78 20.58 -19.94
C SER A 132 11.87 20.11 -20.91
N VAL A 133 11.82 20.53 -22.18
CA VAL A 133 12.80 20.16 -23.20
C VAL A 133 14.22 20.57 -22.77
N GLY A 134 15.14 19.61 -22.77
CA GLY A 134 16.52 19.80 -22.32
C GLY A 134 16.73 19.90 -20.81
N LYS A 135 15.67 19.87 -20.02
CA LYS A 135 15.69 19.99 -18.56
C LYS A 135 15.77 18.62 -17.87
N THR A 136 16.20 18.62 -16.62
CA THR A 136 16.33 17.42 -15.81
C THR A 136 15.04 17.08 -15.08
N ILE A 137 14.63 15.80 -15.14
CA ILE A 137 13.51 15.26 -14.39
C ILE A 137 13.99 14.10 -13.51
N GLY A 138 13.86 14.24 -12.19
CA GLY A 138 14.11 13.17 -11.24
C GLY A 138 13.02 12.09 -11.31
N ILE A 139 13.44 10.85 -11.54
CA ILE A 139 12.56 9.69 -11.67
C ILE A 139 13.08 8.48 -10.88
N SER A 140 12.24 7.46 -10.72
CA SER A 140 12.65 6.08 -10.44
C SER A 140 12.55 5.29 -11.75
N LYS A 141 13.68 4.87 -12.30
CA LYS A 141 13.74 4.22 -13.62
C LYS A 141 13.02 2.87 -13.61
N ASN A 142 12.33 2.56 -14.71
CA ASN A 142 11.56 1.31 -14.89
C ASN A 142 10.50 1.05 -13.81
N THR A 143 9.88 2.11 -13.27
CA THR A 143 8.80 2.02 -12.30
C THR A 143 7.59 2.84 -12.75
N ILE A 144 6.50 2.79 -12.00
CA ILE A 144 5.33 3.66 -12.13
C ILE A 144 5.74 5.14 -12.32
N ILE A 145 6.80 5.60 -11.66
CA ILE A 145 7.26 6.99 -11.73
C ILE A 145 7.76 7.34 -13.13
N GLU A 146 8.58 6.48 -13.76
CA GLU A 146 9.01 6.75 -15.14
C GLU A 146 7.84 6.64 -16.12
N TYR A 147 6.99 5.63 -15.96
CA TYR A 147 5.80 5.45 -16.78
C TYR A 147 4.91 6.71 -16.75
N LEU A 148 4.56 7.19 -15.58
CA LEU A 148 3.71 8.37 -15.42
C LEU A 148 4.39 9.64 -15.93
N THR A 149 5.72 9.78 -15.72
CA THR A 149 6.50 10.89 -16.28
C THR A 149 6.38 10.91 -17.79
N ASP A 150 6.56 9.76 -18.46
CA ASP A 150 6.46 9.65 -19.91
C ASP A 150 5.03 9.98 -20.39
N ARG A 151 4.01 9.41 -19.78
CA ARG A 151 2.60 9.72 -20.11
C ARG A 151 2.27 11.21 -19.95
N ILE A 152 2.76 11.84 -18.88
CA ILE A 152 2.55 13.28 -18.64
C ILE A 152 3.24 14.10 -19.73
N VAL A 153 4.50 13.83 -20.07
CA VAL A 153 5.25 14.56 -21.08
C VAL A 153 4.59 14.39 -22.46
N GLU A 154 4.26 13.15 -22.83
CA GLU A 154 3.61 12.83 -24.11
C GLU A 154 2.21 13.46 -24.24
N SER A 155 1.49 13.66 -23.14
CA SER A 155 0.17 14.32 -23.17
C SER A 155 0.23 15.76 -23.68
N SER A 156 1.40 16.39 -23.60
CA SER A 156 1.69 17.71 -24.18
C SER A 156 2.39 17.64 -25.55
N LYS A 157 2.36 16.46 -26.21
CA LYS A 157 2.96 16.21 -27.53
C LYS A 157 4.48 16.46 -27.58
N ILE A 158 5.17 16.26 -26.46
CA ILE A 158 6.63 16.38 -26.36
C ILE A 158 7.23 14.96 -26.47
N ASP A 159 8.27 14.83 -27.27
CA ASP A 159 9.06 13.60 -27.31
C ASP A 159 9.80 13.43 -25.97
N VAL A 160 9.54 12.30 -25.29
CA VAL A 160 10.15 11.96 -23.99
C VAL A 160 11.68 11.87 -24.03
N ASN A 161 12.27 11.68 -25.20
CA ASN A 161 13.72 11.65 -25.38
C ASN A 161 14.36 13.04 -25.32
N LEU A 162 13.58 14.11 -25.45
CA LEU A 162 14.04 15.50 -25.33
C LEU A 162 14.20 15.96 -23.87
N VAL A 163 13.72 15.19 -22.90
CA VAL A 163 13.89 15.49 -21.47
C VAL A 163 15.00 14.64 -20.86
N LYS A 164 15.77 15.20 -19.94
CA LYS A 164 16.90 14.50 -19.31
C LYS A 164 16.43 13.81 -18.04
N LYS A 165 16.18 12.50 -18.09
CA LYS A 165 15.78 11.72 -16.92
C LYS A 165 16.97 11.41 -16.03
N VAL A 166 16.86 11.74 -14.75
CA VAL A 166 17.85 11.46 -13.70
C VAL A 166 17.31 10.42 -12.75
N ALA A 167 17.99 9.27 -12.64
CA ALA A 167 17.56 8.18 -11.78
C ALA A 167 17.84 8.48 -10.30
N ILE A 168 16.78 8.70 -9.53
CA ILE A 168 16.79 8.95 -8.09
C ILE A 168 15.69 8.09 -7.46
N PRO A 169 15.97 6.81 -7.17
CA PRO A 169 14.93 5.85 -6.79
C PRO A 169 14.29 6.15 -5.42
N LYS A 170 15.02 6.67 -4.45
CA LYS A 170 14.50 7.02 -3.12
C LYS A 170 13.67 8.28 -3.20
N ILE A 171 12.37 8.17 -2.84
CA ILE A 171 11.40 9.27 -2.95
C ILE A 171 11.82 10.50 -2.11
N PRO A 172 12.22 10.36 -0.82
CA PRO A 172 12.65 11.51 -0.03
C PRO A 172 13.87 12.21 -0.62
N THR A 173 14.86 11.45 -1.13
CA THR A 173 16.06 12.03 -1.79
C THR A 173 15.70 12.79 -3.06
N ARG A 174 14.73 12.28 -3.84
CA ARG A 174 14.25 12.96 -5.06
C ARG A 174 13.57 14.29 -4.74
N LEU A 175 12.74 14.33 -3.67
CA LEU A 175 12.15 15.56 -3.16
C LEU A 175 13.23 16.56 -2.70
N GLU A 176 14.21 16.09 -1.92
CA GLU A 176 15.31 16.94 -1.44
C GLU A 176 16.11 17.53 -2.60
N MET A 177 16.46 16.74 -3.61
CA MET A 177 17.19 17.22 -4.79
C MET A 177 16.40 18.25 -5.58
N LEU A 178 15.07 18.09 -5.68
CA LEU A 178 14.20 19.10 -6.30
C LEU A 178 14.21 20.41 -5.51
N ASN A 179 14.00 20.34 -4.21
CA ASN A 179 13.92 21.52 -3.34
C ASN A 179 15.24 22.31 -3.27
N ASN A 180 16.37 21.61 -3.45
CA ASN A 180 17.73 22.21 -3.48
C ASN A 180 18.21 22.58 -4.90
N GLY A 181 17.33 22.56 -5.91
CA GLY A 181 17.66 22.94 -7.29
C GLY A 181 18.71 22.05 -7.97
N LYS A 182 18.92 20.80 -7.48
CA LYS A 182 19.83 19.83 -8.10
C LYS A 182 19.23 19.14 -9.32
N ILE A 183 17.93 19.19 -9.46
CA ILE A 183 17.13 18.79 -10.62
C ILE A 183 16.06 19.85 -10.87
N ASP A 184 15.67 20.04 -12.11
CA ASP A 184 14.69 21.06 -12.50
C ASP A 184 13.25 20.65 -12.15
N MET A 185 12.94 19.36 -12.30
CA MET A 185 11.61 18.78 -12.10
C MET A 185 11.72 17.40 -11.43
N ALA A 186 10.62 16.96 -10.83
CA ALA A 186 10.49 15.59 -10.32
C ALA A 186 9.04 15.09 -10.43
N THR A 187 8.88 13.80 -10.69
CA THR A 187 7.60 13.12 -10.47
C THR A 187 7.58 12.53 -9.06
N LEU A 188 6.63 12.98 -8.26
CA LEU A 188 6.49 12.63 -6.84
C LEU A 188 5.08 12.12 -6.54
N PRO A 189 4.94 11.10 -5.69
CA PRO A 189 3.64 10.72 -5.13
C PRO A 189 3.17 11.75 -4.10
N GLU A 190 1.87 11.82 -3.87
CA GLU A 190 1.33 12.47 -2.68
C GLU A 190 1.59 11.60 -1.42
N PRO A 191 1.89 12.21 -0.27
CA PRO A 191 1.86 13.67 0.01
C PRO A 191 3.19 14.40 -0.22
N LEU A 192 4.26 13.73 -0.71
CA LEU A 192 5.55 14.37 -0.96
C LEU A 192 5.48 15.41 -2.09
N ALA A 193 4.54 15.23 -3.03
CA ALA A 193 4.25 16.23 -4.05
C ALA A 193 3.74 17.55 -3.40
N SER A 194 2.82 17.48 -2.45
CA SER A 194 2.35 18.63 -1.69
C SER A 194 3.46 19.31 -0.88
N THR A 195 4.41 18.53 -0.36
CA THR A 195 5.62 19.08 0.31
C THR A 195 6.46 19.91 -0.65
N ALA A 196 6.67 19.44 -1.88
CA ALA A 196 7.40 20.19 -2.90
C ALA A 196 6.66 21.48 -3.29
N ILE A 197 5.33 21.43 -3.39
CA ILE A 197 4.48 22.59 -3.67
C ILE A 197 4.60 23.63 -2.55
N SER A 198 4.53 23.21 -1.30
CA SER A 198 4.69 24.08 -0.12
C SER A 198 6.08 24.72 -0.07
N ALA A 199 7.10 24.09 -0.63
CA ALA A 199 8.44 24.65 -0.79
C ALA A 199 8.59 25.60 -1.98
N GLY A 200 7.51 25.94 -2.70
CA GLY A 200 7.48 26.85 -3.84
C GLY A 200 7.53 26.16 -5.21
N GLY A 201 7.47 24.83 -5.26
CA GLY A 201 7.35 24.08 -6.51
C GLY A 201 6.02 24.32 -7.22
N LYS A 202 5.98 24.13 -8.53
CA LYS A 202 4.75 24.31 -9.34
C LYS A 202 4.33 22.99 -9.97
N VAL A 203 3.04 22.63 -9.85
CA VAL A 203 2.47 21.46 -10.54
C VAL A 203 2.38 21.76 -12.03
N LEU A 204 3.02 20.90 -12.84
CA LEU A 204 2.93 20.97 -14.30
C LEU A 204 1.80 20.09 -14.82
N SER A 205 1.65 18.90 -14.26
CA SER A 205 0.52 17.98 -14.50
C SER A 205 0.48 16.88 -13.43
N SER A 206 -0.53 16.00 -13.51
CA SER A 206 -0.68 14.88 -12.58
C SER A 206 -1.27 13.64 -13.27
N SER A 207 -1.09 12.48 -12.64
CA SER A 207 -1.74 11.22 -13.03
C SER A 207 -3.27 11.36 -12.98
N ASP A 208 -3.79 12.07 -11.98
CA ASP A 208 -5.23 12.31 -11.81
C ASP A 208 -5.83 13.07 -13.01
N LYS A 209 -5.11 14.12 -13.48
CA LYS A 209 -5.53 14.88 -14.66
C LYS A 209 -5.60 14.03 -15.91
N LEU A 210 -4.78 13.01 -16.01
CA LEU A 210 -4.74 12.09 -17.15
C LEU A 210 -5.67 10.87 -16.96
N GLY A 211 -6.19 10.64 -15.75
CA GLY A 211 -6.97 9.46 -15.43
C GLY A 211 -6.14 8.16 -15.49
N ILE A 212 -4.84 8.24 -15.17
CA ILE A 212 -3.90 7.10 -15.23
C ILE A 212 -3.44 6.73 -13.83
N ASN A 213 -3.71 5.49 -13.41
CA ASN A 213 -3.19 4.95 -12.16
C ASN A 213 -2.93 3.44 -12.30
N PRO A 214 -1.68 2.99 -12.54
CA PRO A 214 -1.31 1.59 -12.62
C PRO A 214 -0.98 0.96 -11.26
N GLY A 215 -1.29 1.62 -10.13
CA GLY A 215 -1.05 1.14 -8.78
C GLY A 215 -1.91 -0.08 -8.45
N VAL A 216 -1.30 -1.08 -7.81
CA VAL A 216 -1.96 -2.33 -7.43
C VAL A 216 -1.42 -2.90 -6.12
N MET A 217 -2.28 -3.59 -5.38
CA MET A 217 -1.86 -4.49 -4.30
C MET A 217 -1.54 -5.86 -4.88
N ILE A 218 -0.38 -6.39 -4.54
CA ILE A 218 0.10 -7.69 -5.02
C ILE A 218 0.45 -8.61 -3.86
N PHE A 219 0.31 -9.91 -4.10
CA PHE A 219 0.83 -10.96 -3.23
C PHE A 219 1.64 -11.97 -4.04
N THR A 220 2.64 -12.59 -3.38
CA THR A 220 3.33 -13.75 -3.97
C THR A 220 2.34 -14.90 -4.17
N LYS A 221 2.60 -15.78 -5.15
CA LYS A 221 1.80 -16.99 -5.37
C LYS A 221 1.65 -17.82 -4.10
N ASP A 222 2.74 -18.01 -3.37
CA ASP A 222 2.74 -18.76 -2.12
C ASP A 222 1.81 -18.14 -1.07
N ALA A 223 1.79 -16.82 -0.97
CA ALA A 223 0.88 -16.12 -0.07
C ALA A 223 -0.59 -16.25 -0.51
N VAL A 224 -0.86 -16.16 -1.82
CA VAL A 224 -2.20 -16.36 -2.39
C VAL A 224 -2.74 -17.76 -2.07
N GLU A 225 -1.89 -18.80 -2.12
CA GLU A 225 -2.25 -20.18 -1.86
C GLU A 225 -2.33 -20.50 -0.35
N SER A 226 -1.36 -20.04 0.45
CA SER A 226 -1.22 -20.43 1.86
C SER A 226 -1.91 -19.48 2.86
N LYS A 227 -2.22 -18.23 2.46
CA LYS A 227 -2.77 -17.17 3.31
C LYS A 227 -4.06 -16.55 2.74
N SER A 228 -4.85 -17.36 2.04
CA SER A 228 -6.08 -16.93 1.37
C SER A 228 -7.08 -16.25 2.32
N GLU A 229 -7.30 -16.82 3.51
CA GLU A 229 -8.25 -16.25 4.47
C GLU A 229 -7.72 -14.96 5.10
N GLU A 230 -6.42 -14.87 5.34
CA GLU A 230 -5.78 -13.66 5.84
C GLU A 230 -5.88 -12.52 4.83
N ILE A 231 -5.71 -12.80 3.53
CA ILE A 231 -5.86 -11.81 2.46
C ILE A 231 -7.32 -11.34 2.35
N LYS A 232 -8.30 -12.22 2.49
CA LYS A 232 -9.71 -11.83 2.55
C LYS A 232 -10.01 -10.93 3.75
N SER A 233 -9.47 -11.30 4.93
CA SER A 233 -9.59 -10.48 6.15
C SER A 233 -8.93 -9.11 5.98
N LEU A 234 -7.78 -9.04 5.30
CA LEU A 234 -7.12 -7.78 4.96
C LEU A 234 -8.07 -6.85 4.18
N TYR A 235 -8.77 -7.38 3.18
CA TYR A 235 -9.68 -6.55 2.36
C TYR A 235 -10.95 -6.15 3.08
N ARG A 236 -11.48 -6.98 3.98
CA ARG A 236 -12.59 -6.54 4.85
C ARG A 236 -12.16 -5.39 5.76
N ALA A 237 -10.97 -5.47 6.34
CA ALA A 237 -10.40 -4.38 7.13
C ALA A 237 -10.11 -3.13 6.30
N TYR A 238 -9.58 -3.30 5.08
CA TYR A 238 -9.38 -2.22 4.10
C TYR A 238 -10.70 -1.48 3.82
N ASN A 239 -11.78 -2.21 3.51
CA ASN A 239 -13.08 -1.59 3.22
C ASN A 239 -13.65 -0.83 4.44
N LYS A 240 -13.39 -1.29 5.67
CA LYS A 240 -13.70 -0.51 6.90
C LYS A 240 -12.89 0.80 6.95
N ALA A 241 -11.61 0.76 6.59
CA ALA A 241 -10.78 1.96 6.53
C ALA A 241 -11.23 2.93 5.43
N ILE A 242 -11.69 2.42 4.29
CA ILE A 242 -12.29 3.25 3.23
C ILE A 242 -13.55 3.95 3.74
N LYS A 243 -14.41 3.25 4.47
CA LYS A 243 -15.59 3.86 5.08
C LYS A 243 -15.20 4.98 6.05
N PHE A 244 -14.23 4.73 6.93
CA PHE A 244 -13.68 5.73 7.85
C PHE A 244 -13.17 6.96 7.10
N LEU A 245 -12.33 6.77 6.06
CA LEU A 245 -11.76 7.86 5.27
C LEU A 245 -12.80 8.70 4.50
N LYS A 246 -13.98 8.13 4.20
CA LYS A 246 -15.11 8.85 3.58
C LYS A 246 -15.92 9.67 4.60
N GLU A 247 -15.98 9.22 5.84
CA GLU A 247 -16.79 9.82 6.90
C GLU A 247 -16.00 10.85 7.72
N GLU A 248 -14.68 10.64 7.87
CA GLU A 248 -13.81 11.43 8.71
C GLU A 248 -12.98 12.46 7.91
N LYS A 249 -12.68 13.59 8.56
CA LYS A 249 -11.81 14.61 7.97
C LYS A 249 -10.35 14.35 8.30
N PRO A 250 -9.40 14.80 7.44
CA PRO A 250 -7.97 14.63 7.67
C PRO A 250 -7.49 15.07 9.06
N GLU A 251 -8.10 16.09 9.64
CA GLU A 251 -7.73 16.63 10.97
C GLU A 251 -7.89 15.59 12.09
N SER A 252 -8.80 14.60 11.92
CA SER A 252 -9.03 13.57 12.95
C SER A 252 -7.95 12.48 12.97
N TYR A 253 -7.20 12.31 11.88
CA TYR A 253 -6.21 11.23 11.74
C TYR A 253 -4.80 11.70 11.32
N ILE A 254 -4.59 12.98 11.06
CA ILE A 254 -3.32 13.49 10.52
C ILE A 254 -2.14 13.26 11.48
N ASP A 255 -2.34 13.36 12.79
CA ASP A 255 -1.28 13.20 13.77
C ASP A 255 -0.62 11.82 13.69
N PHE A 256 -1.42 10.77 13.67
CA PHE A 256 -0.86 9.43 13.59
C PHE A 256 -0.36 9.09 12.19
N VAL A 257 -0.98 9.63 11.14
CA VAL A 257 -0.51 9.42 9.76
C VAL A 257 0.89 10.01 9.57
N ILE A 258 1.15 11.23 10.08
CA ILE A 258 2.50 11.81 10.07
C ILE A 258 3.45 10.90 10.85
N LYS A 259 3.08 10.45 12.04
CA LYS A 259 3.93 9.68 12.93
C LYS A 259 4.19 8.26 12.40
N GLU A 260 3.15 7.56 11.95
CA GLU A 260 3.19 6.12 11.62
C GLU A 260 3.44 5.86 10.13
N ALA A 261 2.85 6.65 9.23
CA ALA A 261 3.13 6.56 7.80
C ALA A 261 4.43 7.24 7.37
N GLY A 262 5.05 8.01 8.26
CA GLY A 262 6.25 8.77 7.93
C GLY A 262 5.99 9.92 6.97
N PHE A 263 4.79 10.49 6.98
CA PHE A 263 4.46 11.66 6.19
C PHE A 263 5.15 12.90 6.78
N PRO A 264 5.57 13.86 5.93
CA PRO A 264 6.21 15.07 6.43
C PRO A 264 5.24 15.93 7.26
N GLU A 265 5.72 16.58 8.31
CA GLU A 265 4.93 17.52 9.13
C GLU A 265 4.28 18.64 8.28
N SER A 266 4.93 19.03 7.17
CA SER A 266 4.43 20.06 6.24
C SER A 266 3.08 19.74 5.61
N VAL A 267 2.61 18.49 5.62
CA VAL A 267 1.32 18.10 5.04
C VAL A 267 0.15 18.26 6.01
N ARG A 268 0.40 18.58 7.27
CA ARG A 268 -0.61 18.67 8.34
C ARG A 268 -1.87 19.44 7.94
N ASN A 269 -1.68 20.59 7.30
CA ASN A 269 -2.77 21.47 6.91
C ASN A 269 -3.08 21.45 5.40
N THR A 270 -2.43 20.54 4.64
CA THR A 270 -2.51 20.51 3.18
C THR A 270 -2.82 19.13 2.63
N LEU A 271 -2.91 18.11 3.50
CA LEU A 271 -3.22 16.74 3.07
C LEU A 271 -4.58 16.71 2.39
N THR A 272 -4.57 16.33 1.12
CA THR A 272 -5.78 16.03 0.36
C THR A 272 -5.74 14.57 -0.03
N VAL A 273 -6.72 13.81 0.43
CA VAL A 273 -6.82 12.38 0.14
C VAL A 273 -7.62 12.13 -1.13
N PRO A 274 -7.31 11.08 -1.90
CA PRO A 274 -8.13 10.65 -3.03
C PRO A 274 -9.55 10.28 -2.59
N ASN A 275 -10.47 10.25 -3.54
CA ASN A 275 -11.78 9.64 -3.29
C ASN A 275 -11.62 8.12 -3.36
N TYR A 276 -11.21 7.54 -2.24
CA TYR A 276 -11.00 6.10 -2.14
C TYR A 276 -12.29 5.32 -2.39
N SER A 277 -12.15 4.16 -3.04
CA SER A 277 -13.23 3.19 -3.27
C SER A 277 -12.94 1.86 -2.57
N ASP A 278 -13.99 1.07 -2.37
CA ASP A 278 -13.82 -0.30 -1.89
C ASP A 278 -12.91 -1.09 -2.83
N ALA A 279 -12.24 -2.10 -2.30
CA ALA A 279 -11.29 -2.89 -3.06
C ALA A 279 -11.90 -3.39 -4.39
N SER A 280 -11.24 -3.12 -5.49
CA SER A 280 -11.68 -3.46 -6.85
C SER A 280 -10.51 -3.85 -7.73
N MET A 281 -10.79 -4.54 -8.84
CA MET A 281 -9.74 -4.93 -9.79
C MET A 281 -9.42 -3.82 -10.77
N PRO A 282 -8.17 -3.74 -11.27
CA PRO A 282 -7.85 -2.92 -12.44
C PRO A 282 -8.51 -3.48 -13.70
N THR A 283 -8.47 -2.71 -14.78
CA THR A 283 -9.05 -3.07 -16.07
C THR A 283 -8.02 -3.63 -17.05
N GLU A 284 -8.45 -4.43 -18.02
CA GLU A 284 -7.60 -4.90 -19.13
C GLU A 284 -7.00 -3.74 -19.94
N LYS A 285 -7.73 -2.62 -20.06
CA LYS A 285 -7.23 -1.42 -20.73
C LYS A 285 -6.00 -0.85 -20.02
N GLU A 286 -6.05 -0.71 -18.70
CA GLU A 286 -4.94 -0.20 -17.90
C GLU A 286 -3.70 -1.10 -18.04
N LEU A 287 -3.87 -2.42 -17.97
CA LEU A 287 -2.79 -3.37 -18.19
C LEU A 287 -2.21 -3.27 -19.61
N THR A 288 -3.08 -3.18 -20.62
CA THR A 288 -2.66 -3.05 -22.03
C THR A 288 -1.82 -1.79 -22.25
N GLU A 289 -2.20 -0.66 -21.67
CA GLU A 289 -1.43 0.60 -21.76
C GLU A 289 -0.04 0.47 -21.13
N VAL A 290 0.05 -0.19 -19.97
CA VAL A 290 1.33 -0.49 -19.31
C VAL A 290 2.20 -1.42 -20.18
N LEU A 291 1.62 -2.51 -20.70
CA LEU A 291 2.35 -3.46 -21.56
C LEU A 291 2.86 -2.79 -22.84
N ASN A 292 2.07 -1.92 -23.48
CA ASN A 292 2.48 -1.18 -24.68
C ASN A 292 3.67 -0.29 -24.38
N TRP A 293 3.68 0.43 -23.25
CA TRP A 293 4.83 1.25 -22.84
C TRP A 293 6.07 0.38 -22.56
N LEU A 294 5.93 -0.72 -21.83
CA LEU A 294 7.03 -1.65 -21.54
C LEU A 294 7.65 -2.22 -22.83
N LYS A 295 6.82 -2.59 -23.80
CA LYS A 295 7.29 -3.07 -25.12
C LYS A 295 8.00 -1.99 -25.93
N THR A 296 7.47 -0.78 -25.94
CA THR A 296 8.12 0.36 -26.60
C THR A 296 9.51 0.61 -26.03
N LYS A 297 9.67 0.43 -24.72
CA LYS A 297 10.95 0.52 -24.00
C LYS A 297 11.83 -0.75 -24.14
N LYS A 298 11.34 -1.80 -24.77
CA LYS A 298 12.02 -3.11 -24.89
C LYS A 298 12.30 -3.76 -23.52
N LEU A 299 11.42 -3.52 -22.54
CA LEU A 299 11.53 -4.03 -21.18
C LEU A 299 10.80 -5.35 -20.98
N THR A 300 9.88 -5.70 -21.87
CA THR A 300 9.22 -7.01 -21.96
C THR A 300 8.93 -7.37 -23.42
N THR A 301 8.81 -8.66 -23.70
CA THR A 301 8.28 -9.20 -24.97
C THR A 301 6.98 -9.96 -24.73
N ASN A 302 6.61 -10.21 -23.47
CA ASN A 302 5.48 -11.01 -23.10
C ASN A 302 4.14 -10.27 -23.24
N ASN A 303 3.08 -11.06 -23.41
CA ASN A 303 1.71 -10.58 -23.39
C ASN A 303 1.02 -11.21 -22.19
N TYR A 304 0.53 -10.38 -21.28
CA TYR A 304 -0.29 -10.78 -20.15
C TYR A 304 -1.70 -10.27 -20.33
N ILE A 305 -2.68 -11.03 -19.87
CA ILE A 305 -4.03 -10.56 -19.58
C ILE A 305 -4.26 -10.60 -18.08
N LEU A 306 -5.19 -9.80 -17.57
CA LEU A 306 -5.41 -9.73 -16.13
C LEU A 306 -5.68 -11.09 -15.49
N LYS A 307 -6.42 -11.96 -16.18
CA LYS A 307 -6.75 -13.30 -15.70
C LYS A 307 -5.50 -14.12 -15.34
N ASP A 308 -4.39 -13.93 -16.06
CA ASP A 308 -3.16 -14.72 -15.86
C ASP A 308 -2.37 -14.23 -14.65
N ILE A 309 -2.41 -12.93 -14.35
CA ILE A 309 -1.57 -12.28 -13.35
C ILE A 309 -2.37 -11.67 -12.20
N SER A 310 -3.64 -12.01 -12.05
CA SER A 310 -4.50 -11.51 -10.97
C SER A 310 -5.31 -12.61 -10.29
N ASN A 311 -5.86 -12.28 -9.12
CA ASN A 311 -6.82 -13.09 -8.39
C ASN A 311 -7.84 -12.21 -7.67
N SER A 312 -9.06 -12.13 -8.19
CA SER A 312 -10.16 -11.32 -7.65
C SER A 312 -10.97 -12.01 -6.54
N SER A 313 -10.63 -13.23 -6.13
CA SER A 313 -11.44 -13.99 -5.17
C SER A 313 -11.41 -13.42 -3.74
N PHE A 314 -10.54 -12.47 -3.47
CA PHE A 314 -10.32 -11.88 -2.16
C PHE A 314 -11.19 -10.65 -1.87
N ILE A 315 -11.71 -9.99 -2.91
CA ILE A 315 -12.41 -8.69 -2.83
C ILE A 315 -13.93 -8.78 -3.07
N LYS A 316 -14.51 -9.94 -2.74
CA LYS A 316 -15.97 -10.18 -2.87
C LYS A 316 -16.71 -9.74 -1.62
#